data_c64b6138db1ed24a2b4fe7f54aebe71d
#
_entry.id   c64b6138db1ed24a2b4fe7f54aebe71d
#
_cell.length_a   1.000
_cell.length_b   1.000
_cell.length_c   1.000
_cell.angle_alpha   90.00
_cell.angle_beta   90.00
_cell.angle_gamma   90.00
#
_symmetry.space_group_name_H-M   'P 1'
#
loop_
_entity.id
_entity.type
_entity.pdbx_description
1 polymer ?
#
loop_
_entity_poly.entity_id
_entity_poly.type
_entity_poly.pdbx_seq_one_letter_code
_entity_poly.pdbx_strand_id
1 'polypeptide(L)'
;MKQKILFIGITSNNISEISRVDYDEENKKLSQTNLVTFSSAENNNDIINEILEIYPIDKLNFYTQLFNSSKNEYELKYCKFNEEKNKYEIINNDKLKSEKICDLNFNNENLNNIYFITNNKLEIFDLQNNQTLNSIKLYENETNPLKISNDISFSKANNIAIGINNDIFLCDINTNKISINIKNTHESNLLSLQYDPSSPFILCSSGTDNAIKFWDLRKYEREIGGIYDNTHWVWSCKFNKNYSNMLVTGSSSSMVRNIIFKRQNELEVDNLNNTNYYKNIKEYSSIEYIEFEDSVYAVDWSKNDSWTFGAISYNSYFHINTIPEEEKYKIML
;
A
#
# COMPACT_ATOMS: atom_id res chain seq x y z
N MET A 1 -21.02 -1.30 -17.68
CA MET A 1 -20.09 -2.38 -17.25
C MET A 1 -19.09 -1.82 -16.24
N LYS A 2 -19.17 -2.23 -14.98
CA LYS A 2 -18.17 -1.89 -13.98
C LYS A 2 -17.12 -3.00 -14.02
N GLN A 3 -16.04 -2.79 -14.75
CA GLN A 3 -14.87 -3.68 -14.72
C GLN A 3 -13.96 -3.29 -13.57
N LYS A 4 -13.58 -4.26 -12.76
CA LYS A 4 -12.54 -4.13 -11.74
C LYS A 4 -11.24 -4.62 -12.33
N ILE A 5 -10.20 -3.83 -12.22
CA ILE A 5 -8.89 -4.10 -12.81
C ILE A 5 -7.87 -4.28 -11.69
N LEU A 6 -7.10 -5.34 -11.76
CA LEU A 6 -5.97 -5.62 -10.90
C LEU A 6 -4.74 -5.97 -11.73
N PHE A 7 -3.57 -5.56 -11.28
CA PHE A 7 -2.29 -5.98 -11.85
C PHE A 7 -1.64 -7.04 -10.94
N ILE A 8 -1.21 -8.13 -11.52
CA ILE A 8 -0.52 -9.23 -10.82
C ILE A 8 0.81 -9.49 -11.49
N GLY A 9 1.89 -9.52 -10.69
CA GLY A 9 3.20 -9.96 -11.14
C GLY A 9 3.40 -11.45 -10.83
N ILE A 10 3.88 -12.21 -11.80
CA ILE A 10 4.21 -13.63 -11.67
C ILE A 10 5.64 -13.83 -12.13
N THR A 11 6.48 -14.40 -11.27
CA THR A 11 7.84 -14.80 -11.63
C THR A 11 7.95 -16.31 -11.57
N SER A 12 8.33 -16.95 -12.68
CA SER A 12 8.58 -18.37 -12.78
C SER A 12 9.86 -18.64 -13.56
N ASN A 13 10.50 -19.72 -13.27
CA ASN A 13 11.80 -20.27 -13.74
C ASN A 13 12.67 -19.51 -14.77
N ASN A 14 12.20 -18.60 -15.60
CA ASN A 14 12.99 -17.74 -16.51
C ASN A 14 12.13 -16.65 -17.14
N ILE A 15 10.91 -16.47 -16.69
CA ILE A 15 9.97 -15.52 -17.26
C ILE A 15 9.27 -14.80 -16.09
N SER A 16 9.30 -13.48 -16.14
CA SER A 16 8.50 -12.65 -15.25
C SER A 16 7.43 -11.94 -16.06
N GLU A 17 6.19 -12.11 -15.66
CA GLU A 17 5.03 -11.59 -16.38
C GLU A 17 4.19 -10.69 -15.48
N ILE A 18 3.67 -9.61 -16.05
CA ILE A 18 2.64 -8.80 -15.42
C ILE A 18 1.35 -9.02 -16.19
N SER A 19 0.34 -9.46 -15.46
CA SER A 19 -1.00 -9.71 -16.00
C SER A 19 -2.00 -8.73 -15.42
N ARG A 20 -2.97 -8.36 -16.24
CA ARG A 20 -4.17 -7.67 -15.81
C ARG A 20 -5.29 -8.69 -15.59
N VAL A 21 -5.93 -8.58 -14.45
CA VAL A 21 -7.13 -9.34 -14.13
C VAL A 21 -8.33 -8.41 -14.16
N ASP A 22 -9.27 -8.69 -15.03
CA ASP A 22 -10.54 -8.01 -15.15
C ASP A 22 -11.64 -8.84 -14.51
N TYR A 23 -12.41 -8.26 -13.61
CA TYR A 23 -13.56 -8.90 -12.99
C TYR A 23 -14.86 -8.32 -13.53
N ASP A 24 -15.66 -9.15 -14.14
CA ASP A 24 -17.01 -8.83 -14.59
C ASP A 24 -18.02 -9.17 -13.48
N GLU A 25 -18.59 -8.13 -12.86
CA GLU A 25 -19.56 -8.29 -11.77
C GLU A 25 -20.88 -8.93 -12.20
N GLU A 26 -21.32 -8.67 -13.43
CA GLU A 26 -22.60 -9.17 -13.93
C GLU A 26 -22.53 -10.68 -14.17
N ASN A 27 -21.43 -11.14 -14.71
CA ASN A 27 -21.21 -12.55 -15.04
C ASN A 27 -20.41 -13.32 -13.99
N LYS A 28 -19.92 -12.65 -12.94
CA LYS A 28 -19.02 -13.19 -11.91
C LYS A 28 -17.81 -13.93 -12.51
N LYS A 29 -17.28 -13.39 -13.61
CA LYS A 29 -16.20 -14.02 -14.38
C LYS A 29 -14.92 -13.21 -14.27
N LEU A 30 -13.83 -13.91 -14.01
CA LEU A 30 -12.46 -13.38 -14.09
C LEU A 30 -11.91 -13.65 -15.49
N SER A 31 -11.25 -12.65 -16.07
CA SER A 31 -10.44 -12.79 -17.26
C SER A 31 -9.05 -12.25 -17.00
N GLN A 32 -8.02 -13.02 -17.36
CA GLN A 32 -6.63 -12.63 -17.23
C GLN A 32 -6.06 -12.32 -18.61
N THR A 33 -5.33 -11.20 -18.70
CA THR A 33 -4.64 -10.78 -19.93
C THR A 33 -3.19 -10.49 -19.61
N ASN A 34 -2.25 -11.19 -20.23
CA ASN A 34 -0.83 -10.89 -20.08
C ASN A 34 -0.53 -9.56 -20.76
N LEU A 35 0.07 -8.65 -20.01
CA LEU A 35 0.36 -7.29 -20.47
C LEU A 35 1.80 -7.12 -20.91
N VAL A 36 2.72 -7.57 -20.07
CA VAL A 36 4.16 -7.39 -20.25
C VAL A 36 4.89 -8.64 -19.82
N THR A 37 5.79 -9.12 -20.66
CA THR A 37 6.67 -10.25 -20.36
C THR A 37 8.11 -9.73 -20.34
N PHE A 38 8.82 -10.00 -19.25
CA PHE A 38 10.24 -9.75 -19.12
C PHE A 38 10.94 -11.09 -19.30
N SER A 39 11.41 -11.39 -20.52
CA SER A 39 12.21 -12.58 -20.80
C SER A 39 13.69 -12.26 -20.80
N SER A 40 14.52 -13.22 -20.40
CA SER A 40 15.94 -13.17 -20.70
C SER A 40 16.12 -13.19 -22.23
N ALA A 41 16.97 -12.32 -22.77
CA ALA A 41 17.30 -12.29 -24.19
C ALA A 41 17.85 -13.65 -24.64
N GLU A 42 17.62 -13.98 -25.91
CA GLU A 42 17.85 -15.26 -26.59
C GLU A 42 19.28 -15.85 -26.54
N ASN A 43 20.22 -15.29 -25.80
CA ASN A 43 21.58 -15.79 -25.65
C ASN A 43 21.85 -16.26 -24.23
N ASN A 44 21.82 -17.57 -24.08
CA ASN A 44 22.39 -18.44 -23.02
C ASN A 44 23.30 -17.75 -22.02
N ASN A 45 22.79 -17.27 -20.96
CA ASN A 45 23.25 -17.09 -19.60
C ASN A 45 22.49 -15.90 -18.98
N ASP A 46 21.13 -16.11 -18.72
CA ASP A 46 20.64 -15.87 -17.49
C ASP A 46 20.34 -14.56 -16.82
N ILE A 47 19.53 -13.76 -17.37
CA ILE A 47 19.01 -12.61 -16.64
C ILE A 47 17.59 -12.94 -16.21
N ILE A 48 17.44 -13.44 -14.98
CA ILE A 48 16.13 -13.52 -14.35
C ILE A 48 15.86 -12.14 -13.77
N ASN A 49 14.95 -11.39 -14.40
CA ASN A 49 14.42 -10.18 -13.80
C ASN A 49 13.24 -10.59 -12.92
N GLU A 50 13.45 -10.62 -11.62
CA GLU A 50 12.36 -10.85 -10.66
C GLU A 50 11.53 -9.58 -10.53
N ILE A 51 10.21 -9.72 -10.63
CA ILE A 51 9.27 -8.64 -10.31
C ILE A 51 9.18 -8.58 -8.79
N LEU A 52 9.62 -7.48 -8.21
CA LEU A 52 9.54 -7.27 -6.77
C LEU A 52 8.22 -6.63 -6.39
N GLU A 53 7.86 -5.57 -7.08
CA GLU A 53 6.65 -4.80 -6.77
C GLU A 53 6.06 -4.14 -8.01
N ILE A 54 4.76 -3.87 -7.96
CA ILE A 54 4.00 -3.18 -9.00
C ILE A 54 3.27 -2.02 -8.34
N TYR A 55 3.47 -0.83 -8.89
CA TYR A 55 2.88 0.42 -8.38
C TYR A 55 1.91 0.99 -9.42
N PRO A 56 0.61 0.73 -9.31
CA PRO A 56 -0.38 1.22 -10.26
C PRO A 56 -0.53 2.75 -10.18
N ILE A 57 -0.43 3.43 -11.30
CA ILE A 57 -0.72 4.86 -11.45
C ILE A 57 -2.21 5.05 -11.74
N ASP A 58 -2.69 4.37 -12.77
CA ASP A 58 -4.07 4.41 -13.22
C ASP A 58 -4.53 3.02 -13.70
N LYS A 59 -5.63 2.96 -14.44
CA LYS A 59 -6.20 1.70 -14.93
C LYS A 59 -5.32 0.95 -15.94
N LEU A 60 -4.40 1.65 -16.60
CA LEU A 60 -3.61 1.14 -17.71
C LEU A 60 -2.11 1.27 -17.48
N ASN A 61 -1.67 2.22 -16.66
CA ASN A 61 -0.27 2.56 -16.51
C ASN A 61 0.24 2.21 -15.11
N PHE A 62 1.47 1.71 -15.02
CA PHE A 62 2.08 1.32 -13.75
C PHE A 62 3.61 1.40 -13.79
N TYR A 63 4.22 1.54 -12.63
CA TYR A 63 5.64 1.27 -12.44
C TYR A 63 5.84 -0.15 -11.94
N THR A 64 6.96 -0.75 -12.31
CA THR A 64 7.40 -2.03 -11.75
C THR A 64 8.86 -1.97 -11.37
N GLN A 65 9.18 -2.48 -10.19
CA GLN A 65 10.55 -2.70 -9.77
C GLN A 65 10.97 -4.12 -10.11
N LEU A 66 12.08 -4.24 -10.82
CA LEU A 66 12.69 -5.50 -11.20
C LEU A 66 14.05 -5.64 -10.52
N PHE A 67 14.38 -6.86 -10.14
CA PHE A 67 15.73 -7.22 -9.71
C PHE A 67 16.42 -8.01 -10.81
N ASN A 68 17.54 -7.48 -11.31
CA ASN A 68 18.37 -8.16 -12.28
C ASN A 68 19.45 -8.97 -11.56
N SER A 69 19.25 -10.26 -11.47
CA SER A 69 20.13 -11.15 -10.72
C SER A 69 21.55 -11.27 -11.32
N SER A 70 21.70 -11.10 -12.63
CA SER A 70 23.01 -11.17 -13.29
C SER A 70 23.89 -9.95 -13.02
N LYS A 71 23.28 -8.77 -12.92
CA LYS A 71 23.97 -7.52 -12.63
C LYS A 71 23.95 -7.16 -11.15
N ASN A 72 23.13 -7.85 -10.34
CA ASN A 72 22.85 -7.51 -8.96
C ASN A 72 22.35 -6.06 -8.80
N GLU A 73 21.47 -5.64 -9.71
CA GLU A 73 20.94 -4.28 -9.78
C GLU A 73 19.42 -4.27 -9.72
N TYR A 74 18.88 -3.18 -9.17
CA TYR A 74 17.45 -2.92 -9.18
C TYR A 74 17.11 -1.95 -10.31
N GLU A 75 16.05 -2.22 -11.05
CA GLU A 75 15.59 -1.39 -12.14
C GLU A 75 14.13 -0.99 -11.93
N LEU A 76 13.82 0.30 -11.99
CA LEU A 76 12.44 0.79 -12.01
C LEU A 76 12.03 1.04 -13.46
N LYS A 77 10.97 0.39 -13.92
CA LYS A 77 10.45 0.53 -15.28
C LYS A 77 9.05 1.11 -15.26
N TYR A 78 8.80 2.06 -16.13
CA TYR A 78 7.49 2.60 -16.39
C TYR A 78 6.84 1.87 -17.56
N CYS A 79 5.70 1.23 -17.30
CA CYS A 79 4.90 0.54 -18.29
C CYS A 79 3.70 1.40 -18.67
N LYS A 80 3.75 1.99 -19.86
CA LYS A 80 2.70 2.85 -20.40
C LYS A 80 1.93 2.12 -21.49
N PHE A 81 0.61 2.15 -21.39
CA PHE A 81 -0.23 1.61 -22.44
C PHE A 81 -0.32 2.55 -23.63
N ASN A 82 0.03 2.05 -24.82
CA ASN A 82 -0.11 2.77 -26.07
C ASN A 82 -1.42 2.31 -26.75
N GLU A 83 -2.41 3.20 -26.77
CA GLU A 83 -3.75 2.89 -27.33
C GLU A 83 -3.70 2.64 -28.85
N GLU A 84 -2.83 3.35 -29.61
CA GLU A 84 -2.72 3.19 -31.05
C GLU A 84 -2.17 1.81 -31.42
N LYS A 85 -1.19 1.32 -30.67
CA LYS A 85 -0.55 0.02 -30.89
C LYS A 85 -1.24 -1.13 -30.15
N ASN A 86 -2.15 -0.82 -29.25
CA ASN A 86 -2.78 -1.76 -28.33
C ASN A 86 -1.75 -2.65 -27.59
N LYS A 87 -0.64 -2.04 -27.15
CA LYS A 87 0.48 -2.71 -26.48
C LYS A 87 1.09 -1.81 -25.40
N TYR A 88 1.76 -2.44 -24.44
CA TYR A 88 2.55 -1.72 -23.44
C TYR A 88 3.91 -1.34 -24.00
N GLU A 89 4.31 -0.11 -23.78
CA GLU A 89 5.65 0.42 -24.02
C GLU A 89 6.38 0.52 -22.69
N ILE A 90 7.57 -0.09 -22.62
CA ILE A 90 8.42 -0.05 -21.43
C ILE A 90 9.36 1.13 -21.59
N ILE A 91 9.29 2.07 -20.67
CA ILE A 91 10.15 3.22 -20.60
C ILE A 91 11.14 3.00 -19.46
N ASN A 92 12.42 2.86 -19.83
CA ASN A 92 13.48 2.71 -18.84
C ASN A 92 13.80 4.07 -18.21
N ASN A 93 13.96 4.09 -16.91
CA ASN A 93 14.49 5.25 -16.21
C ASN A 93 15.90 4.94 -15.70
N ASP A 94 16.91 5.28 -16.50
CA ASP A 94 18.31 4.95 -16.21
C ASP A 94 18.89 5.66 -15.00
N LYS A 95 18.23 6.70 -14.50
CA LYS A 95 18.66 7.44 -13.30
C LYS A 95 18.19 6.81 -11.97
N LEU A 96 17.21 5.91 -12.05
CA LEU A 96 16.70 5.18 -10.89
C LEU A 96 17.29 3.74 -10.82
N LYS A 97 18.46 3.54 -11.40
CA LYS A 97 19.22 2.30 -11.30
C LYS A 97 20.10 2.36 -10.07
N SER A 98 20.22 1.27 -9.36
CA SER A 98 21.24 0.95 -8.36
C SER A 98 20.78 0.74 -6.90
N GLU A 99 19.71 1.37 -6.43
CA GLU A 99 19.26 1.16 -5.06
C GLU A 99 17.91 0.44 -5.01
N LYS A 100 17.75 -0.44 -4.03
CA LYS A 100 16.46 -1.08 -3.78
C LYS A 100 15.46 -0.03 -3.32
N ILE A 101 14.39 0.13 -4.07
CA ILE A 101 13.23 0.90 -3.63
C ILE A 101 12.45 0.03 -2.66
N CYS A 102 12.22 0.54 -1.48
CA CYS A 102 11.53 -0.18 -0.43
C CYS A 102 10.02 0.04 -0.49
N ASP A 103 9.63 1.22 -0.91
CA ASP A 103 8.24 1.57 -1.20
C ASP A 103 8.20 2.80 -2.11
N LEU A 104 7.13 2.92 -2.90
CA LEU A 104 6.93 4.02 -3.85
C LEU A 104 5.46 4.45 -3.81
N ASN A 105 5.24 5.75 -3.81
CA ASN A 105 3.89 6.30 -3.87
C ASN A 105 3.85 7.58 -4.71
N PHE A 106 2.64 7.94 -5.13
CA PHE A 106 2.35 9.14 -5.93
C PHE A 106 1.47 10.08 -5.14
N ASN A 107 1.72 11.36 -5.25
CA ASN A 107 0.75 12.35 -4.80
C ASN A 107 -0.40 12.43 -5.81
N ASN A 108 -1.63 12.18 -5.38
CA ASN A 108 -2.81 12.26 -6.25
C ASN A 108 -3.05 13.64 -6.86
N GLU A 109 -2.51 14.70 -6.24
CA GLU A 109 -2.63 16.07 -6.73
C GLU A 109 -1.54 16.44 -7.73
N ASN A 110 -0.39 15.78 -7.67
CA ASN A 110 0.74 16.02 -8.58
C ASN A 110 1.38 14.69 -9.00
N LEU A 111 0.83 14.09 -10.05
CA LEU A 111 1.33 12.83 -10.62
C LEU A 111 2.70 12.94 -11.30
N ASN A 112 3.26 14.15 -11.41
CA ASN A 112 4.58 14.35 -11.98
C ASN A 112 5.70 13.98 -11.00
N ASN A 113 5.42 13.93 -9.71
CA ASN A 113 6.39 13.60 -8.69
C ASN A 113 6.15 12.21 -8.14
N ILE A 114 7.21 11.40 -8.14
CA ILE A 114 7.27 10.12 -7.45
C ILE A 114 8.00 10.34 -6.12
N TYR A 115 7.48 9.72 -5.09
CA TYR A 115 8.08 9.65 -3.76
C TYR A 115 8.47 8.21 -3.50
N PHE A 116 9.72 7.96 -3.22
CA PHE A 116 10.17 6.60 -2.94
C PHE A 116 11.22 6.57 -1.82
N ILE A 117 11.27 5.45 -1.14
CA ILE A 117 12.21 5.20 -0.05
C ILE A 117 13.28 4.25 -0.54
N THR A 118 14.52 4.67 -0.42
CA THR A 118 15.70 3.82 -0.59
C THR A 118 16.48 3.78 0.72
N ASN A 119 16.95 2.61 1.13
CA ASN A 119 17.72 2.42 2.35
C ASN A 119 17.29 3.30 3.55
N ASN A 120 17.80 4.51 3.70
CA ASN A 120 17.50 5.45 4.79
C ASN A 120 17.11 6.83 4.32
N LYS A 121 16.69 6.98 3.05
CA LYS A 121 16.36 8.26 2.42
C LYS A 121 14.96 8.21 1.83
N LEU A 122 14.23 9.31 1.98
CA LEU A 122 13.08 9.62 1.14
C LEU A 122 13.57 10.45 -0.03
N GLU A 123 13.32 9.99 -1.24
CA GLU A 123 13.66 10.70 -2.46
C GLU A 123 12.41 11.17 -3.19
N ILE A 124 12.49 12.40 -3.71
CA ILE A 124 11.44 13.03 -4.50
C ILE A 124 11.97 13.17 -5.92
N PHE A 125 11.33 12.52 -6.87
CA PHE A 125 11.77 12.47 -8.25
C PHE A 125 10.73 13.08 -9.18
N ASP A 126 11.18 14.00 -10.05
CA ASP A 126 10.35 14.63 -11.08
C ASP A 126 10.41 13.80 -12.37
N LEU A 127 9.25 13.28 -12.76
CA LEU A 127 9.10 12.48 -13.97
C LEU A 127 9.24 13.28 -15.26
N GLN A 128 8.85 14.56 -15.26
CA GLN A 128 8.90 15.38 -16.45
C GLN A 128 10.36 15.75 -16.82
N ASN A 129 11.12 16.16 -15.80
CA ASN A 129 12.50 16.60 -15.97
C ASN A 129 13.50 15.46 -15.78
N ASN A 130 13.02 14.27 -15.41
CA ASN A 130 13.83 13.07 -15.16
C ASN A 130 15.00 13.35 -14.20
N GLN A 131 14.70 13.96 -13.05
CA GLN A 131 15.70 14.35 -12.04
C GLN A 131 15.19 14.22 -10.62
N THR A 132 16.10 13.91 -9.69
CA THR A 132 15.80 13.98 -8.27
C THR A 132 15.69 15.43 -7.84
N LEU A 133 14.52 15.82 -7.33
CA LEU A 133 14.29 17.18 -6.83
C LEU A 133 14.88 17.34 -5.44
N ASN A 134 14.74 16.32 -4.60
CA ASN A 134 15.22 16.37 -3.23
C ASN A 134 15.46 14.97 -2.67
N SER A 135 16.31 14.90 -1.63
CA SER A 135 16.60 13.70 -0.87
C SER A 135 16.64 14.05 0.62
N ILE A 136 15.78 13.41 1.41
CA ILE A 136 15.66 13.63 2.85
C ILE A 136 16.22 12.40 3.56
N LYS A 137 17.28 12.58 4.35
CA LYS A 137 17.85 11.51 5.16
C LYS A 137 16.95 11.25 6.38
N LEU A 138 16.56 10.00 6.59
CA LEU A 138 15.65 9.60 7.66
C LEU A 138 16.38 9.21 8.94
N TYR A 139 17.57 8.62 8.82
CA TYR A 139 18.43 8.24 9.93
C TYR A 139 19.85 8.80 9.74
N GLU A 140 20.52 9.14 10.86
CA GLU A 140 21.90 9.66 10.82
C GLU A 140 22.95 8.55 10.61
N ASN A 141 22.71 7.33 11.08
CA ASN A 141 23.65 6.22 11.04
C ASN A 141 23.24 5.14 10.05
N GLU A 142 24.13 4.80 9.11
CA GLU A 142 23.90 3.81 8.04
C GLU A 142 23.96 2.34 8.51
N THR A 143 24.10 2.08 9.81
CA THR A 143 24.52 0.78 10.33
C THR A 143 23.41 -0.26 10.52
N ASN A 144 22.17 0.04 10.27
CA ASN A 144 21.11 -0.97 10.33
C ASN A 144 20.54 -1.25 8.94
N PRO A 145 20.72 -2.48 8.40
CA PRO A 145 19.99 -2.88 7.22
C PRO A 145 18.50 -2.82 7.55
N LEU A 146 17.81 -1.88 6.95
CA LEU A 146 16.38 -1.71 7.07
C LEU A 146 15.67 -2.97 6.54
N LYS A 147 15.33 -3.87 7.44
CA LYS A 147 14.34 -4.92 7.20
C LYS A 147 12.96 -4.24 7.39
N ILE A 148 12.46 -3.83 6.62
CA ILE A 148 11.72 -3.09 5.70
C ILE A 148 10.29 -3.56 5.70
N SER A 149 9.47 -2.78 6.31
CA SER A 149 8.15 -2.55 5.82
C SER A 149 7.96 -1.04 5.82
N ASN A 150 8.02 -0.48 4.64
CA ASN A 150 7.91 0.96 4.48
C ASN A 150 6.65 1.21 3.69
N ASP A 151 5.69 1.82 4.31
CA ASP A 151 4.50 2.31 3.62
C ASP A 151 4.57 3.83 3.61
N ILE A 152 4.42 4.44 2.44
CA ILE A 152 4.35 5.88 2.26
C ILE A 152 2.88 6.23 2.16
N SER A 153 2.41 7.11 3.03
CA SER A 153 1.04 7.58 2.98
C SER A 153 0.98 9.10 2.92
N PHE A 154 0.09 9.62 2.08
CA PHE A 154 -0.09 11.06 1.87
C PHE A 154 -1.34 11.55 2.61
N SER A 155 -1.19 12.63 3.34
CA SER A 155 -2.33 13.36 3.88
C SER A 155 -2.86 14.39 2.89
N LYS A 156 -4.13 14.78 3.06
CA LYS A 156 -4.71 15.92 2.34
C LYS A 156 -3.99 17.26 2.62
N ALA A 157 -3.13 17.31 3.62
CA ALA A 157 -2.36 18.50 4.00
C ALA A 157 -0.92 18.47 3.46
N ASN A 158 -0.63 17.70 2.40
CA ASN A 158 0.69 17.58 1.78
C ASN A 158 1.80 17.08 2.73
N ASN A 159 1.45 16.26 3.71
CA ASN A 159 2.40 15.57 4.57
C ASN A 159 2.53 14.11 4.15
N ILE A 160 3.75 13.59 4.19
CA ILE A 160 4.05 12.19 3.96
C ILE A 160 4.33 11.54 5.32
N ALA A 161 3.68 10.41 5.60
CA ALA A 161 4.05 9.55 6.70
C ALA A 161 4.85 8.37 6.17
N ILE A 162 5.93 8.03 6.85
CA ILE A 162 6.87 6.98 6.49
C ILE A 162 7.07 6.10 7.70
N GLY A 163 6.80 4.79 7.55
CA GLY A 163 7.10 3.80 8.57
C GLY A 163 8.46 3.16 8.30
N ILE A 164 9.35 3.16 9.27
CA ILE A 164 10.65 2.49 9.14
C ILE A 164 10.98 1.76 10.45
N ASN A 165 11.24 0.47 10.38
CA ASN A 165 11.36 -0.40 11.54
C ASN A 165 10.10 -0.31 12.42
N ASN A 166 10.20 0.29 13.59
CA ASN A 166 9.10 0.54 14.52
C ASN A 166 8.80 2.03 14.75
N ASP A 167 9.36 2.91 13.93
CA ASP A 167 9.19 4.36 14.03
C ASP A 167 8.33 4.91 12.88
N ILE A 168 7.64 6.02 13.12
CA ILE A 168 6.90 6.76 12.11
C ILE A 168 7.52 8.16 11.95
N PHE A 169 7.90 8.51 10.73
CA PHE A 169 8.41 9.82 10.37
C PHE A 169 7.35 10.59 9.58
N LEU A 170 7.14 11.85 9.94
CA LEU A 170 6.31 12.77 9.16
C LEU A 170 7.19 13.77 8.46
N CYS A 171 7.07 13.82 7.15
CA CYS A 171 7.79 14.73 6.29
C CYS A 171 6.83 15.76 5.69
N ASP A 172 7.15 17.02 5.83
CA ASP A 172 6.45 18.11 5.14
C ASP A 172 7.05 18.28 3.75
N ILE A 173 6.23 18.08 2.72
CA ILE A 173 6.63 18.15 1.31
C ILE A 173 7.07 19.57 0.93
N ASN A 174 6.45 20.60 1.51
CA ASN A 174 6.73 21.99 1.15
C ASN A 174 8.09 22.45 1.67
N THR A 175 8.44 22.02 2.88
CA THR A 175 9.73 22.39 3.52
C THR A 175 10.82 21.36 3.27
N ASN A 176 10.46 20.17 2.76
CA ASN A 176 11.34 19.02 2.55
C ASN A 176 12.13 18.64 3.81
N LYS A 177 11.43 18.62 4.96
CA LYS A 177 12.03 18.29 6.26
C LYS A 177 11.16 17.30 7.03
N ILE A 178 11.82 16.53 7.88
CA ILE A 178 11.13 15.75 8.91
C ILE A 178 10.56 16.73 9.93
N SER A 179 9.24 16.72 10.08
CA SER A 179 8.51 17.57 11.03
C SER A 179 8.33 16.88 12.38
N ILE A 180 8.07 15.56 12.36
CA ILE A 180 7.80 14.74 13.55
C ILE A 180 8.47 13.37 13.36
N ASN A 181 9.02 12.83 14.46
CA ASN A 181 9.47 11.46 14.55
C ASN A 181 8.80 10.82 15.79
N ILE A 182 7.89 9.89 15.54
CA ILE A 182 7.23 9.09 16.58
C ILE A 182 8.01 7.80 16.74
N LYS A 183 8.68 7.66 17.87
CA LYS A 183 9.54 6.51 18.15
C LYS A 183 8.77 5.39 18.83
N ASN A 184 9.21 4.15 18.55
CA ASN A 184 8.67 2.94 19.19
C ASN A 184 7.15 2.84 19.09
N THR A 185 6.62 3.12 17.90
CA THR A 185 5.17 3.04 17.64
C THR A 185 4.64 1.61 17.76
N HIS A 186 5.45 0.63 17.39
CA HIS A 186 5.20 -0.79 17.57
C HIS A 186 6.30 -1.44 18.42
N GLU A 187 5.99 -2.55 19.09
CA GLU A 187 6.99 -3.33 19.83
C GLU A 187 7.99 -4.03 18.91
N SER A 188 7.60 -4.20 17.64
CA SER A 188 8.40 -4.81 16.59
C SER A 188 8.19 -4.06 15.28
N ASN A 189 8.54 -4.65 14.13
CA ASN A 189 8.52 -3.97 12.83
C ASN A 189 7.10 -3.55 12.42
N LEU A 190 6.98 -2.32 12.00
CA LEU A 190 5.81 -1.78 11.34
C LEU A 190 5.71 -2.37 9.92
N LEU A 191 4.55 -2.84 9.51
CA LEU A 191 4.31 -3.50 8.22
C LEU A 191 3.41 -2.68 7.28
N SER A 192 2.48 -1.92 7.80
CA SER A 192 1.60 -1.07 7.00
C SER A 192 1.29 0.23 7.72
N LEU A 193 1.14 1.29 6.94
CA LEU A 193 0.86 2.63 7.41
C LEU A 193 -0.06 3.34 6.43
N GLN A 194 -1.15 3.94 6.91
CA GLN A 194 -2.04 4.70 6.04
C GLN A 194 -2.72 5.85 6.78
N TYR A 195 -2.87 6.98 6.09
CA TYR A 195 -3.75 8.05 6.55
C TYR A 195 -5.22 7.66 6.43
N ASP A 196 -6.02 8.10 7.40
CA ASP A 196 -7.47 8.09 7.24
C ASP A 196 -7.87 9.01 6.08
N PRO A 197 -8.60 8.49 5.08
CA PRO A 197 -9.04 9.30 3.93
C PRO A 197 -9.92 10.49 4.30
N SER A 198 -10.57 10.48 5.46
CA SER A 198 -11.43 11.55 5.96
C SER A 198 -10.71 12.58 6.81
N SER A 199 -9.54 12.22 7.38
CA SER A 199 -8.80 13.08 8.29
C SER A 199 -7.30 13.15 7.97
N PRO A 200 -6.74 14.34 7.76
CA PRO A 200 -5.30 14.49 7.52
C PRO A 200 -4.44 14.30 8.79
N PHE A 201 -5.07 14.10 9.95
CA PHE A 201 -4.39 14.02 11.24
C PHE A 201 -4.40 12.61 11.83
N ILE A 202 -5.10 11.67 11.21
CA ILE A 202 -5.22 10.32 11.71
C ILE A 202 -4.43 9.36 10.83
N LEU A 203 -3.60 8.55 11.48
CA LEU A 203 -2.88 7.43 10.87
C LEU A 203 -3.34 6.12 11.48
N CYS A 204 -3.37 5.09 10.66
CA CYS A 204 -3.43 3.69 11.07
C CYS A 204 -2.09 3.03 10.76
N SER A 205 -1.58 2.24 11.68
CA SER A 205 -0.38 1.42 11.48
C SER A 205 -0.64 -0.02 11.93
N SER A 206 0.05 -0.96 11.29
CA SER A 206 0.04 -2.37 11.71
C SER A 206 1.44 -2.95 11.68
N GLY A 207 1.68 -4.05 12.42
CA GLY A 207 3.03 -4.57 12.58
C GLY A 207 3.13 -6.05 12.89
N THR A 208 4.36 -6.48 13.09
CA THR A 208 4.71 -7.85 13.50
C THR A 208 4.47 -8.11 15.00
N ASP A 209 4.04 -7.12 15.74
CA ASP A 209 3.54 -7.23 17.11
C ASP A 209 2.04 -7.57 17.21
N ASN A 210 1.43 -7.96 16.07
CA ASN A 210 0.02 -8.35 15.95
C ASN A 210 -0.96 -7.20 16.24
N ALA A 211 -0.47 -5.98 16.41
CA ALA A 211 -1.28 -4.82 16.73
C ALA A 211 -1.65 -4.00 15.49
N ILE A 212 -2.83 -3.41 15.54
CA ILE A 212 -3.23 -2.31 14.67
C ILE A 212 -3.42 -1.11 15.59
N LYS A 213 -2.70 -0.01 15.32
CA LYS A 213 -2.70 1.18 16.18
C LYS A 213 -3.16 2.40 15.41
N PHE A 214 -3.81 3.32 16.11
CA PHE A 214 -4.29 4.58 15.55
C PHE A 214 -3.63 5.76 16.26
N TRP A 215 -3.22 6.76 15.48
CA TRP A 215 -2.43 7.89 15.93
C TRP A 215 -3.12 9.20 15.56
N ASP A 216 -3.20 10.13 16.50
CA ASP A 216 -3.57 11.52 16.22
C ASP A 216 -2.29 12.37 16.16
N LEU A 217 -1.93 12.84 14.98
CA LEU A 217 -0.70 13.58 14.72
C LEU A 217 -0.63 14.95 15.43
N ARG A 218 -1.72 15.40 16.02
CA ARG A 218 -1.77 16.60 16.87
C ARG A 218 -1.37 16.30 18.31
N LYS A 219 -1.45 14.99 18.71
CA LYS A 219 -1.11 14.47 20.04
C LYS A 219 -0.48 13.09 19.90
N TYR A 220 0.70 13.07 19.32
CA TYR A 220 1.39 11.84 18.86
C TYR A 220 2.21 11.13 19.95
N GLU A 221 2.22 11.62 21.20
CA GLU A 221 2.98 11.01 22.30
C GLU A 221 2.52 9.59 22.65
N ARG A 222 1.30 9.25 22.27
CA ARG A 222 0.71 7.91 22.42
C ARG A 222 -0.36 7.65 21.39
N GLU A 223 -0.62 6.38 21.13
CA GLU A 223 -1.77 5.98 20.32
C GLU A 223 -3.10 6.44 20.94
N ILE A 224 -4.06 6.78 20.11
CA ILE A 224 -5.42 7.11 20.53
C ILE A 224 -6.28 5.86 20.75
N GLY A 225 -5.86 4.72 20.21
CA GLY A 225 -6.48 3.43 20.38
C GLY A 225 -5.81 2.36 19.52
N GLY A 226 -6.17 1.10 19.74
CA GLY A 226 -5.61 -0.03 18.99
C GLY A 226 -6.47 -1.28 19.06
N ILE A 227 -6.20 -2.20 18.15
CA ILE A 227 -6.77 -3.53 18.06
C ILE A 227 -5.64 -4.53 18.33
N TYR A 228 -5.77 -5.34 19.37
CA TYR A 228 -4.71 -6.21 19.89
C TYR A 228 -5.11 -7.68 19.91
N ASP A 229 -6.25 -8.03 19.30
CA ASP A 229 -6.80 -9.38 19.29
C ASP A 229 -6.40 -10.19 18.05
N ASN A 230 -5.49 -9.67 17.22
CA ASN A 230 -4.96 -10.45 16.12
C ASN A 230 -4.01 -11.53 16.65
N THR A 231 -4.14 -12.73 16.10
CA THR A 231 -3.34 -13.89 16.54
C THR A 231 -1.94 -13.91 15.91
N HIS A 232 -1.72 -13.16 14.83
CA HIS A 232 -0.46 -13.14 14.11
C HIS A 232 -0.21 -11.78 13.43
N TRP A 233 0.95 -11.62 12.79
CA TRP A 233 1.38 -10.42 12.09
C TRP A 233 0.31 -9.87 11.16
N VAL A 234 0.11 -8.57 11.21
CA VAL A 234 -0.82 -7.87 10.32
C VAL A 234 -0.01 -7.19 9.23
N TRP A 235 0.03 -7.83 8.05
CA TRP A 235 0.85 -7.39 6.92
C TRP A 235 0.33 -6.12 6.25
N SER A 236 -0.97 -6.00 6.17
CA SER A 236 -1.61 -4.88 5.46
C SER A 236 -2.87 -4.46 6.17
N CYS A 237 -3.05 -3.15 6.31
CA CYS A 237 -4.29 -2.55 6.78
C CYS A 237 -4.64 -1.36 5.89
N LYS A 238 -5.88 -1.34 5.37
CA LYS A 238 -6.32 -0.32 4.42
C LYS A 238 -7.71 0.21 4.78
N PHE A 239 -7.79 1.54 4.94
CA PHE A 239 -9.07 2.23 5.11
C PHE A 239 -9.91 2.18 3.84
N ASN A 240 -11.20 2.08 4.02
CA ASN A 240 -12.13 2.33 2.94
C ASN A 240 -12.16 3.83 2.61
N LYS A 241 -12.06 4.17 1.31
CA LYS A 241 -11.98 5.58 0.87
C LYS A 241 -13.24 6.39 1.13
N ASN A 242 -14.41 5.74 1.11
CA ASN A 242 -15.70 6.39 1.24
C ASN A 242 -16.31 6.22 2.64
N TYR A 243 -15.88 5.18 3.36
CA TYR A 243 -16.35 4.84 4.69
C TYR A 243 -15.17 4.69 5.63
N SER A 244 -14.70 5.79 6.22
CA SER A 244 -13.54 5.81 7.10
C SER A 244 -13.70 4.99 8.39
N ASN A 245 -14.93 4.57 8.70
CA ASN A 245 -15.21 3.62 9.76
C ASN A 245 -15.00 2.15 9.36
N MET A 246 -14.48 1.89 8.14
CA MET A 246 -14.18 0.55 7.66
C MET A 246 -12.69 0.39 7.37
N LEU A 247 -12.14 -0.71 7.85
CA LEU A 247 -10.75 -1.10 7.64
C LEU A 247 -10.69 -2.56 7.16
N VAL A 248 -9.95 -2.85 6.11
CA VAL A 248 -9.63 -4.22 5.72
C VAL A 248 -8.21 -4.55 6.11
N THR A 249 -7.98 -5.76 6.65
CA THR A 249 -6.67 -6.21 7.11
C THR A 249 -6.35 -7.60 6.59
N GLY A 250 -5.09 -7.82 6.24
CA GLY A 250 -4.54 -9.14 5.88
C GLY A 250 -3.48 -9.56 6.89
N SER A 251 -3.50 -10.81 7.30
CA SER A 251 -2.62 -11.31 8.36
C SER A 251 -1.96 -12.66 8.03
N SER A 252 -0.91 -12.99 8.77
CA SER A 252 -0.25 -14.30 8.70
C SER A 252 -1.09 -15.43 9.30
N SER A 253 -2.25 -15.14 9.87
CA SER A 253 -3.20 -16.16 10.31
C SER A 253 -4.06 -16.73 9.17
N SER A 254 -3.65 -16.52 7.90
CA SER A 254 -4.41 -16.95 6.72
C SER A 254 -5.83 -16.39 6.68
N MET A 255 -5.99 -15.15 7.13
CA MET A 255 -7.30 -14.54 7.30
C MET A 255 -7.28 -13.08 6.85
N VAL A 256 -8.38 -12.67 6.23
CA VAL A 256 -8.72 -11.26 6.02
C VAL A 256 -9.83 -10.89 6.99
N ARG A 257 -9.68 -9.74 7.65
CA ARG A 257 -10.72 -9.16 8.49
C ARG A 257 -11.19 -7.85 7.90
N ASN A 258 -12.48 -7.69 7.78
CA ASN A 258 -13.09 -6.38 7.59
C ASN A 258 -13.59 -5.89 8.94
N ILE A 259 -13.00 -4.81 9.43
CA ILE A 259 -13.25 -4.22 10.73
C ILE A 259 -14.14 -3.00 10.54
N ILE A 260 -15.24 -2.95 11.26
CA ILE A 260 -16.23 -1.88 11.18
C ILE A 260 -16.32 -1.24 12.55
N PHE A 261 -15.89 0.01 12.67
CA PHE A 261 -15.99 0.80 13.89
C PHE A 261 -17.38 1.34 14.05
N LYS A 262 -17.95 1.21 15.26
CA LYS A 262 -19.23 1.82 15.56
C LYS A 262 -19.11 3.35 15.60
N ARG A 263 -19.98 4.03 14.88
CA ARG A 263 -20.13 5.47 15.03
C ARG A 263 -20.68 5.75 16.43
N GLN A 264 -19.99 6.55 17.20
CA GLN A 264 -20.61 7.15 18.39
C GLN A 264 -21.67 8.15 17.92
N ASN A 265 -22.81 8.15 18.60
CA ASN A 265 -23.94 9.03 18.28
C ASN A 265 -23.47 10.49 18.15
N GLU A 266 -23.92 11.18 17.12
CA GLU A 266 -23.55 12.53 16.70
C GLU A 266 -23.77 13.63 17.77
N LEU A 267 -24.31 13.28 18.94
CA LEU A 267 -24.64 14.22 20.01
C LEU A 267 -23.42 14.75 20.81
N GLU A 268 -22.23 14.22 20.58
CA GLU A 268 -20.98 14.73 21.18
C GLU A 268 -19.98 15.25 20.14
N VAL A 269 -20.47 15.71 19.00
CA VAL A 269 -19.63 16.31 17.96
C VAL A 269 -19.25 17.74 18.38
N ASP A 270 -18.15 17.87 19.08
CA ASP A 270 -17.40 19.11 19.07
C ASP A 270 -16.94 19.36 17.63
N ASN A 271 -17.55 20.36 17.02
CA ASN A 271 -17.30 20.84 15.67
C ASN A 271 -15.81 21.00 15.45
N LEU A 272 -15.20 20.20 14.55
CA LEU A 272 -13.83 20.21 14.03
C LEU A 272 -12.91 19.03 14.40
N ASN A 273 -13.30 18.08 15.23
CA ASN A 273 -12.39 17.01 15.66
C ASN A 273 -13.03 15.62 15.52
N ASN A 274 -13.09 15.09 14.31
CA ASN A 274 -13.58 13.73 14.02
C ASN A 274 -12.68 12.59 14.57
N THR A 275 -11.95 12.84 15.66
CA THR A 275 -11.07 11.85 16.31
C THR A 275 -11.80 10.89 17.25
N ASN A 276 -13.10 11.09 17.46
CA ASN A 276 -13.87 10.30 18.43
C ASN A 276 -14.09 8.85 18.00
N TYR A 277 -14.01 8.52 16.69
CA TYR A 277 -14.13 7.15 16.20
C TYR A 277 -13.09 6.22 16.80
N TYR A 278 -11.86 6.71 17.02
CA TYR A 278 -10.73 5.89 17.43
C TYR A 278 -10.49 5.88 18.95
N LYS A 279 -11.13 6.78 19.71
CA LYS A 279 -10.99 6.82 21.18
C LYS A 279 -11.62 5.65 21.92
N ASN A 280 -12.63 5.00 21.32
CA ASN A 280 -13.34 3.87 21.89
C ASN A 280 -13.31 2.67 20.93
N ILE A 281 -12.15 2.33 20.40
CA ILE A 281 -11.95 1.18 19.49
C ILE A 281 -12.31 -0.16 20.14
N LYS A 282 -12.69 -0.18 21.41
CA LYS A 282 -13.22 -1.38 22.08
C LYS A 282 -14.55 -1.88 21.49
N GLU A 283 -15.25 -1.03 20.72
CA GLU A 283 -16.51 -1.38 20.11
C GLU A 283 -16.39 -1.39 18.58
N TYR A 284 -15.95 -2.49 18.03
CA TYR A 284 -15.97 -2.77 16.60
C TYR A 284 -16.64 -4.12 16.36
N SER A 285 -17.13 -4.32 15.13
CA SER A 285 -17.50 -5.61 14.61
C SER A 285 -16.50 -6.03 13.54
N SER A 286 -16.28 -7.32 13.36
CA SER A 286 -15.42 -7.82 12.28
C SER A 286 -16.12 -8.90 11.49
N ILE A 287 -15.90 -8.88 10.18
CA ILE A 287 -16.24 -9.94 9.24
C ILE A 287 -14.96 -10.64 8.87
N GLU A 288 -14.90 -11.94 9.08
CA GLU A 288 -13.72 -12.75 8.84
C GLU A 288 -13.87 -13.57 7.57
N TYR A 289 -12.84 -13.53 6.71
CA TYR A 289 -12.73 -14.30 5.49
C TYR A 289 -11.58 -15.29 5.67
N ILE A 290 -11.91 -16.57 5.80
CA ILE A 290 -11.00 -17.66 6.18
C ILE A 290 -10.69 -18.59 5.00
N GLU A 291 -10.93 -18.13 3.79
CA GLU A 291 -10.77 -18.92 2.55
C GLU A 291 -9.31 -19.08 2.11
N PHE A 292 -8.38 -18.52 2.86
CA PHE A 292 -6.97 -18.53 2.54
C PHE A 292 -6.25 -19.69 3.21
N GLU A 293 -5.36 -20.35 2.48
CA GLU A 293 -4.54 -21.46 2.99
C GLU A 293 -3.20 -20.98 3.56
N ASP A 294 -2.80 -19.73 3.27
CA ASP A 294 -1.51 -19.17 3.67
C ASP A 294 -1.64 -17.68 4.03
N SER A 295 -0.56 -17.11 4.55
CA SER A 295 -0.46 -15.70 4.96
C SER A 295 -0.99 -14.75 3.90
N VAL A 296 -1.83 -13.80 4.29
CA VAL A 296 -2.35 -12.76 3.41
C VAL A 296 -1.45 -11.52 3.51
N TYR A 297 -0.68 -11.27 2.47
CA TYR A 297 0.32 -10.18 2.46
C TYR A 297 -0.26 -8.82 2.09
N ALA A 298 -1.20 -8.79 1.17
CA ALA A 298 -1.73 -7.54 0.67
C ALA A 298 -3.25 -7.58 0.58
N VAL A 299 -3.87 -6.49 0.98
CA VAL A 299 -5.28 -6.22 0.79
C VAL A 299 -5.45 -4.80 0.28
N ASP A 300 -6.44 -4.57 -0.57
CA ASP A 300 -6.82 -3.22 -0.99
C ASP A 300 -8.27 -3.15 -1.42
N TRP A 301 -8.86 -1.97 -1.23
CA TRP A 301 -10.22 -1.67 -1.65
C TRP A 301 -10.30 -1.37 -3.15
N SER A 302 -11.41 -1.75 -3.76
CA SER A 302 -11.69 -1.35 -5.14
C SER A 302 -11.82 0.18 -5.24
N LYS A 303 -11.15 0.77 -6.24
CA LYS A 303 -11.27 2.21 -6.50
C LYS A 303 -12.67 2.64 -6.98
N ASN A 304 -13.43 1.72 -7.56
CA ASN A 304 -14.72 2.00 -8.19
C ASN A 304 -15.93 1.55 -7.36
N ASP A 305 -15.72 0.67 -6.39
CA ASP A 305 -16.77 0.12 -5.55
C ASP A 305 -16.29 0.00 -4.10
N SER A 306 -16.91 0.74 -3.22
CA SER A 306 -16.55 0.80 -1.79
C SER A 306 -16.82 -0.48 -1.02
N TRP A 307 -17.53 -1.43 -1.61
CA TRP A 307 -17.95 -2.66 -0.94
C TRP A 307 -17.14 -3.88 -1.32
N THR A 308 -16.19 -3.69 -2.25
CA THR A 308 -15.35 -4.77 -2.75
C THR A 308 -13.89 -4.51 -2.45
N PHE A 309 -13.19 -5.56 -2.07
CA PHE A 309 -11.74 -5.56 -1.86
C PHE A 309 -11.11 -6.80 -2.47
N GLY A 310 -9.82 -6.68 -2.76
CA GLY A 310 -8.97 -7.79 -3.18
C GLY A 310 -7.99 -8.17 -2.08
N ALA A 311 -7.60 -9.44 -2.04
CA ALA A 311 -6.60 -9.95 -1.15
C ALA A 311 -5.68 -10.94 -1.86
N ILE A 312 -4.39 -10.92 -1.55
CA ILE A 312 -3.37 -11.81 -2.11
C ILE A 312 -2.68 -12.55 -0.98
N SER A 313 -2.63 -13.89 -1.10
CA SER A 313 -1.91 -14.75 -0.16
C SER A 313 -0.56 -15.19 -0.69
N TYR A 314 0.31 -15.66 0.19
CA TYR A 314 1.68 -16.09 -0.12
C TYR A 314 1.74 -17.24 -1.12
N ASN A 315 0.79 -18.14 -1.08
CA ASN A 315 0.65 -19.23 -2.04
C ASN A 315 0.10 -18.79 -3.41
N SER A 316 0.15 -17.47 -3.71
CA SER A 316 -0.24 -16.86 -4.99
C SER A 316 -1.74 -16.93 -5.32
N TYR A 317 -2.60 -17.17 -4.34
CA TYR A 317 -4.03 -17.03 -4.54
C TYR A 317 -4.49 -15.59 -4.39
N PHE A 318 -5.32 -15.18 -5.32
CA PHE A 318 -5.99 -13.89 -5.31
C PHE A 318 -7.50 -14.09 -5.16
N HIS A 319 -8.06 -13.43 -4.15
CA HIS A 319 -9.49 -13.45 -3.88
C HIS A 319 -10.08 -12.04 -4.02
N ILE A 320 -11.27 -11.98 -4.62
CA ILE A 320 -12.10 -10.76 -4.62
C ILE A 320 -13.31 -11.03 -3.73
N ASN A 321 -13.43 -10.25 -2.68
CA ASN A 321 -14.50 -10.37 -1.70
C ASN A 321 -15.36 -9.11 -1.69
N THR A 322 -16.62 -9.29 -1.34
CA THR A 322 -17.57 -8.20 -1.18
C THR A 322 -18.15 -8.22 0.23
N ILE A 323 -18.42 -7.04 0.76
CA ILE A 323 -19.11 -6.91 2.04
C ILE A 323 -20.55 -7.45 1.89
N PRO A 324 -21.02 -8.32 2.80
CA PRO A 324 -22.37 -8.83 2.80
C PRO A 324 -23.42 -7.70 2.85
N GLU A 325 -24.54 -7.87 2.15
CA GLU A 325 -25.56 -6.83 2.08
C GLU A 325 -26.12 -6.42 3.43
N GLU A 326 -26.29 -7.37 4.33
CA GLU A 326 -26.74 -7.10 5.70
C GLU A 326 -25.84 -6.13 6.45
N GLU A 327 -24.53 -6.24 6.25
CA GLU A 327 -23.55 -5.34 6.87
C GLU A 327 -23.50 -3.98 6.17
N LYS A 328 -23.72 -3.94 4.85
CA LYS A 328 -23.81 -2.67 4.10
C LYS A 328 -24.92 -1.78 4.67
N TYR A 329 -26.09 -2.35 4.96
CA TYR A 329 -27.20 -1.59 5.57
C TYR A 329 -26.84 -1.05 6.95
N LYS A 330 -26.14 -1.83 7.77
CA LYS A 330 -25.71 -1.39 9.12
C LYS A 330 -24.69 -0.23 9.06
N ILE A 331 -23.89 -0.17 8.01
CA ILE A 331 -22.85 0.86 7.83
C ILE A 331 -23.47 2.15 7.26
N MET A 332 -24.52 2.04 6.43
CA MET A 332 -25.18 3.18 5.80
C MET A 332 -26.20 3.87 6.69
N LEU A 333 -26.73 3.18 7.69
CA LEU A 333 -27.66 3.72 8.71
C LEU A 333 -26.89 4.32 9.89
#